data_f247834a95cfc6dba25e4ed281920dde
#
_entry.id   f247834a95cfc6dba25e4ed281920dde
#
_cell.length_a   1.000
_cell.length_b   1.000
_cell.length_c   1.000
_cell.angle_alpha   90.00
_cell.angle_beta   90.00
_cell.angle_gamma   90.00
#
_symmetry.space_group_name_H-M   'P 1'
#
loop_
_entity.id
_entity.type
_entity.pdbx_description
1 polymer ?
#
loop_
_entity_poly.entity_id
_entity_poly.type
_entity_poly.pdbx_seq_one_letter_code
_entity_poly.pdbx_strand_id
1 'polypeptide(L)'
;ECAGTVEFLMDIDTEEFFFIEVNPRIQVEHTITEEVTGIDIVRAQIMLSEGANLNEAIGKKNQSDIVCNGHAIQCRITTEDPLNNFIPDYGRITAYRGATGMGIRLDGGTAYSGAIITRFYDSLLEKVTAWAPTPKDAISRMDRALREFRIRGVSTNISFVENLLKHKKFKENKYSTKFIDETPELFQFSERQDRATKLLNYIATVTIQGHPEIKNHKKIKTSTFEFRNKIKNKEEISAVNLKNILNSSGALAVSNWILNQKQLLLTDTTMRDGHQSLLATRMRSIDMLKVADRYNNNLAELFSVECWGGATFDVAYRFLKECPWQRLRDLRNKMPNTLLQMLLRGSNGVGYTNYPDNYVKYFVNLAAETGIDVFRVFDSLNWVENMKLSMESVLDTGK
;
A
#
# COMPACT_ATOMS: atom_id res chain seq x y z
N GLU A 1 6.01 -17.51 8.83
CA GLU A 1 7.29 -16.79 8.91
C GLU A 1 7.29 -15.63 7.94
N CYS A 2 7.68 -14.43 8.38
CA CYS A 2 7.45 -13.22 7.63
C CYS A 2 8.45 -12.11 8.06
N ALA A 3 8.63 -11.09 7.23
CA ALA A 3 9.26 -9.85 7.66
C ALA A 3 8.30 -9.04 8.53
N GLY A 4 8.84 -8.20 9.39
CA GLY A 4 8.07 -7.28 10.22
C GLY A 4 8.86 -6.05 10.58
N THR A 5 8.16 -5.01 10.96
CA THR A 5 8.73 -3.75 11.46
C THR A 5 8.31 -3.58 12.92
N VAL A 6 9.29 -3.34 13.77
CA VAL A 6 9.06 -3.01 15.19
C VAL A 6 9.25 -1.50 15.35
N GLU A 7 8.26 -0.82 15.91
CA GLU A 7 8.27 0.63 16.08
C GLU A 7 8.48 1.01 17.55
N PHE A 8 9.35 2.01 17.76
CA PHE A 8 9.69 2.55 19.07
C PHE A 8 9.63 4.08 19.06
N LEU A 9 9.26 4.65 20.20
CA LEU A 9 9.58 6.04 20.52
C LEU A 9 10.87 6.08 21.34
N MET A 10 11.74 7.03 21.05
CA MET A 10 12.93 7.31 21.83
C MET A 10 12.77 8.65 22.52
N ASP A 11 12.98 8.67 23.83
CA ASP A 11 13.10 9.91 24.58
C ASP A 11 14.44 10.56 24.23
N ILE A 12 14.43 11.85 23.85
CA ILE A 12 15.62 12.56 23.37
C ILE A 12 16.61 12.85 24.52
N ASP A 13 16.10 13.03 25.73
CA ASP A 13 16.90 13.43 26.89
C ASP A 13 17.53 12.22 27.58
N THR A 14 16.80 11.12 27.70
CA THR A 14 17.23 9.90 28.41
C THR A 14 17.76 8.81 27.47
N GLU A 15 17.54 8.92 26.17
CA GLU A 15 17.81 7.88 25.15
C GLU A 15 17.10 6.54 25.42
N GLU A 16 16.06 6.55 26.26
CA GLU A 16 15.23 5.37 26.51
C GLU A 16 14.27 5.10 25.35
N PHE A 17 14.08 3.81 25.04
CA PHE A 17 13.18 3.35 23.97
C PHE A 17 11.89 2.83 24.56
N PHE A 18 10.77 3.32 24.03
CA PHE A 18 9.43 2.89 24.38
C PHE A 18 8.81 2.18 23.21
N PHE A 19 8.43 0.93 23.40
CA PHE A 19 7.78 0.12 22.38
C PHE A 19 6.41 0.69 22.02
N ILE A 20 6.10 0.76 20.71
CA ILE A 20 4.79 1.21 20.21
C ILE A 20 4.02 0.00 19.67
N GLU A 21 4.51 -0.59 18.57
CA GLU A 21 3.81 -1.69 17.89
C GLU A 21 4.75 -2.55 17.04
N VAL A 22 4.22 -3.70 16.61
CA VAL A 22 4.83 -4.55 15.57
C VAL A 22 3.88 -4.61 14.38
N ASN A 23 4.40 -4.31 13.22
CA ASN A 23 3.72 -4.54 11.95
C ASN A 23 4.29 -5.81 11.31
N PRO A 24 3.64 -6.99 11.44
CA PRO A 24 4.17 -8.27 10.96
C PRO A 24 3.97 -8.42 9.43
N ARG A 25 4.45 -7.45 8.70
CA ARG A 25 4.39 -7.35 7.24
C ARG A 25 5.49 -6.44 6.75
N ILE A 26 5.78 -6.49 5.46
CA ILE A 26 6.60 -5.46 4.84
C ILE A 26 5.90 -4.10 4.91
N GLN A 27 6.67 -3.05 5.16
CA GLN A 27 6.17 -1.67 5.19
C GLN A 27 6.77 -0.83 4.06
N VAL A 28 6.20 0.36 3.86
CA VAL A 28 6.62 1.29 2.80
C VAL A 28 8.09 1.66 2.93
N GLU A 29 8.61 1.72 4.16
CA GLU A 29 9.95 2.13 4.56
C GLU A 29 11.04 1.06 4.29
N HIS A 30 10.68 -0.16 3.91
CA HIS A 30 11.61 -1.28 3.72
C HIS A 30 12.80 -0.96 2.80
N THR A 31 12.62 -0.05 1.86
CA THR A 31 13.67 0.34 0.90
C THR A 31 14.91 0.91 1.57
N ILE A 32 14.78 1.58 2.73
CA ILE A 32 15.91 2.05 3.53
C ILE A 32 16.77 0.87 3.98
N THR A 33 16.15 -0.13 4.58
CA THR A 33 16.84 -1.33 5.07
C THR A 33 17.51 -2.08 3.93
N GLU A 34 16.82 -2.22 2.79
CA GLU A 34 17.39 -2.88 1.61
C GLU A 34 18.60 -2.14 1.06
N GLU A 35 18.54 -0.81 0.97
CA GLU A 35 19.66 0.00 0.46
C GLU A 35 20.89 -0.04 1.37
N VAL A 36 20.72 -0.04 2.69
CA VAL A 36 21.87 -0.04 3.62
C VAL A 36 22.42 -1.42 3.91
N THR A 37 21.62 -2.49 3.76
CA THR A 37 22.05 -3.87 4.05
C THR A 37 22.37 -4.67 2.80
N GLY A 38 21.83 -4.29 1.64
CA GLY A 38 21.89 -5.07 0.40
C GLY A 38 21.06 -6.36 0.44
N ILE A 39 20.09 -6.45 1.36
CA ILE A 39 19.20 -7.62 1.50
C ILE A 39 17.87 -7.31 0.85
N ASP A 40 17.48 -8.11 -0.13
CA ASP A 40 16.15 -8.09 -0.73
C ASP A 40 15.16 -8.79 0.20
N ILE A 41 14.38 -7.98 0.95
CA ILE A 41 13.46 -8.48 1.98
C ILE A 41 12.32 -9.27 1.36
N VAL A 42 11.78 -8.83 0.23
CA VAL A 42 10.68 -9.53 -0.46
C VAL A 42 11.12 -10.91 -0.94
N ARG A 43 12.29 -10.98 -1.59
CA ARG A 43 12.87 -12.25 -2.01
C ARG A 43 13.12 -13.17 -0.81
N ALA A 44 13.66 -12.63 0.28
CA ALA A 44 13.90 -13.40 1.49
C ALA A 44 12.61 -13.99 2.07
N GLN A 45 11.51 -13.23 2.10
CA GLN A 45 10.21 -13.73 2.55
C GLN A 45 9.72 -14.90 1.69
N ILE A 46 9.86 -14.81 0.37
CA ILE A 46 9.46 -15.88 -0.55
C ILE A 46 10.29 -17.13 -0.29
N MET A 47 11.62 -17.00 -0.21
CA MET A 47 12.52 -18.13 0.06
C MET A 47 12.24 -18.82 1.39
N LEU A 48 11.99 -18.04 2.46
CA LEU A 48 11.60 -18.59 3.76
C LEU A 48 10.30 -19.36 3.68
N SER A 49 9.32 -18.85 2.91
CA SER A 49 8.04 -19.51 2.71
C SER A 49 8.16 -20.80 1.89
N GLU A 50 9.16 -20.88 1.02
CA GLU A 50 9.52 -22.09 0.26
C GLU A 50 10.28 -23.12 1.10
N GLY A 51 10.61 -22.80 2.36
CA GLY A 51 11.28 -23.69 3.30
C GLY A 51 12.79 -23.51 3.39
N ALA A 52 13.35 -22.46 2.77
CA ALA A 52 14.75 -22.10 3.00
C ALA A 52 14.95 -21.64 4.45
N ASN A 53 16.13 -21.84 5.00
CA ASN A 53 16.46 -21.24 6.28
C ASN A 53 16.83 -19.76 6.12
N LEU A 54 16.84 -19.01 7.22
CA LEU A 54 17.09 -17.57 7.20
C LEU A 54 18.45 -17.23 6.55
N ASN A 55 19.48 -18.01 6.86
CA ASN A 55 20.83 -17.76 6.35
C ASN A 55 20.92 -17.91 4.82
N GLU A 56 20.20 -18.87 4.26
CA GLU A 56 20.07 -19.06 2.82
C GLU A 56 19.28 -17.92 2.18
N ALA A 57 18.16 -17.54 2.79
CA ALA A 57 17.28 -16.51 2.25
C ALA A 57 17.94 -15.14 2.16
N ILE A 58 18.74 -14.76 3.16
CA ILE A 58 19.42 -13.46 3.22
C ILE A 58 20.89 -13.52 2.77
N GLY A 59 21.45 -14.71 2.54
CA GLY A 59 22.85 -14.90 2.13
C GLY A 59 23.85 -14.53 3.23
N LYS A 60 23.45 -14.61 4.52
CA LYS A 60 24.30 -14.30 5.69
C LYS A 60 24.22 -15.45 6.69
N LYS A 61 25.34 -15.72 7.36
CA LYS A 61 25.44 -16.82 8.33
C LYS A 61 24.99 -16.42 9.74
N ASN A 62 25.33 -15.20 10.15
CA ASN A 62 25.04 -14.67 11.47
C ASN A 62 24.47 -13.26 11.38
N GLN A 63 23.78 -12.82 12.43
CA GLN A 63 23.30 -11.43 12.56
C GLN A 63 24.44 -10.41 12.42
N SER A 64 25.63 -10.72 12.95
CA SER A 64 26.83 -9.87 12.86
C SER A 64 27.36 -9.67 11.43
N ASP A 65 27.00 -10.53 10.50
CA ASP A 65 27.40 -10.42 9.09
C ASP A 65 26.53 -9.42 8.32
N ILE A 66 25.44 -8.96 8.93
CA ILE A 66 24.57 -7.93 8.39
C ILE A 66 25.17 -6.58 8.80
N VAL A 67 25.80 -5.93 7.85
CA VAL A 67 26.46 -4.64 8.06
C VAL A 67 25.63 -3.55 7.37
N CYS A 68 25.33 -2.49 8.12
CA CYS A 68 24.77 -1.28 7.53
C CYS A 68 25.86 -0.54 6.76
N ASN A 69 25.76 -0.52 5.44
CA ASN A 69 26.69 0.16 4.55
C ASN A 69 26.13 1.51 4.15
N GLY A 70 26.73 2.59 4.64
CA GLY A 70 26.31 3.94 4.33
C GLY A 70 25.00 4.34 5.00
N HIS A 71 24.29 5.28 4.38
CA HIS A 71 23.07 5.89 4.90
C HIS A 71 22.05 6.04 3.77
N ALA A 72 20.78 5.85 4.09
CA ALA A 72 19.70 6.03 3.13
C ALA A 72 18.61 6.96 3.68
N ILE A 73 17.99 7.71 2.80
CA ILE A 73 16.83 8.56 3.09
C ILE A 73 15.75 8.21 2.07
N GLN A 74 14.53 8.02 2.55
CA GLN A 74 13.36 7.84 1.67
C GLN A 74 12.44 9.05 1.75
N CYS A 75 11.99 9.52 0.61
CA CYS A 75 10.93 10.51 0.49
C CYS A 75 9.75 9.93 -0.29
N ARG A 76 8.54 10.22 0.16
CA ARG A 76 7.31 9.94 -0.58
C ARG A 76 6.92 11.22 -1.34
N ILE A 77 6.90 11.15 -2.67
CA ILE A 77 6.38 12.24 -3.50
C ILE A 77 4.88 12.02 -3.66
N THR A 78 4.11 13.02 -3.21
CA THR A 78 2.64 12.97 -3.19
C THR A 78 2.05 14.14 -3.96
N THR A 79 0.82 13.99 -4.45
CA THR A 79 0.03 15.10 -5.03
C THR A 79 -0.71 15.84 -3.95
N GLU A 80 0.01 16.37 -2.99
CA GLU A 80 -0.52 17.16 -1.89
C GLU A 80 0.02 18.58 -1.99
N ASP A 81 -0.85 19.56 -1.73
CA ASP A 81 -0.48 20.98 -1.77
C ASP A 81 -0.06 21.46 -0.38
N PRO A 82 1.24 21.65 -0.13
CA PRO A 82 1.72 22.11 1.17
C PRO A 82 1.25 23.53 1.54
N LEU A 83 0.85 24.36 0.58
CA LEU A 83 0.30 25.70 0.83
C LEU A 83 -1.14 25.64 1.35
N ASN A 84 -1.83 24.53 1.07
CA ASN A 84 -3.22 24.31 1.46
C ASN A 84 -3.34 23.16 2.44
N ASN A 85 -2.52 23.10 3.49
CA ASN A 85 -2.54 22.06 4.54
C ASN A 85 -2.49 20.63 3.98
N PHE A 86 -1.68 20.40 2.96
CA PHE A 86 -1.53 19.10 2.29
C PHE A 86 -2.84 18.50 1.74
N ILE A 87 -3.80 19.35 1.38
CA ILE A 87 -5.00 18.88 0.68
C ILE A 87 -4.54 18.20 -0.62
N PRO A 88 -4.98 16.95 -0.88
CA PRO A 88 -4.64 16.25 -2.10
C PRO A 88 -5.14 17.00 -3.34
N ASP A 89 -4.24 17.24 -4.27
CA ASP A 89 -4.54 17.80 -5.59
C ASP A 89 -4.84 16.66 -6.58
N TYR A 90 -5.61 16.95 -7.60
CA TYR A 90 -6.03 15.99 -8.61
C TYR A 90 -6.05 16.64 -9.99
N GLY A 91 -5.81 15.83 -11.00
CA GLY A 91 -5.73 16.34 -12.37
C GLY A 91 -4.99 15.37 -13.29
N ARG A 92 -4.65 15.84 -14.47
CA ARG A 92 -3.84 15.08 -15.42
C ARG A 92 -2.37 15.48 -15.29
N ILE A 93 -1.51 14.51 -15.05
CA ILE A 93 -0.06 14.71 -15.15
C ILE A 93 0.30 14.94 -16.62
N THR A 94 0.73 16.15 -16.95
CA THR A 94 1.09 16.53 -18.32
C THR A 94 2.54 16.22 -18.66
N ALA A 95 3.41 16.20 -17.65
CA ALA A 95 4.79 15.76 -17.78
C ALA A 95 5.20 15.05 -16.48
N TYR A 96 5.86 13.90 -16.63
CA TYR A 96 6.48 13.17 -15.55
C TYR A 96 7.91 12.78 -15.96
N ARG A 97 8.87 13.08 -15.11
CA ARG A 97 10.24 12.59 -15.19
C ARG A 97 10.78 12.42 -13.80
N GLY A 98 11.15 11.19 -13.44
CA GLY A 98 11.86 10.88 -12.22
C GLY A 98 13.35 11.17 -12.30
N ALA A 99 14.00 11.27 -11.15
CA ALA A 99 15.43 11.36 -11.05
C ALA A 99 16.07 9.97 -11.24
N THR A 100 17.31 9.94 -11.70
CA THR A 100 18.10 8.71 -11.87
C THR A 100 19.55 8.92 -11.46
N GLY A 101 20.34 7.88 -11.53
CA GLY A 101 21.76 7.91 -11.26
C GLY A 101 22.16 7.13 -10.01
N MET A 102 23.48 7.08 -9.75
CA MET A 102 24.04 6.29 -8.68
C MET A 102 23.46 6.64 -7.31
N GLY A 103 22.99 5.62 -6.58
CA GLY A 103 22.42 5.74 -5.25
C GLY A 103 21.03 6.38 -5.22
N ILE A 104 20.30 6.38 -6.34
CA ILE A 104 18.88 6.73 -6.40
C ILE A 104 18.10 5.49 -6.80
N ARG A 105 17.16 5.12 -5.96
CA ARG A 105 16.16 4.09 -6.20
C ARG A 105 14.78 4.74 -6.28
N LEU A 106 14.02 4.33 -7.27
CA LEU A 106 12.64 4.74 -7.46
C LEU A 106 11.72 3.53 -7.33
N ASP A 107 10.72 3.66 -6.48
CA ASP A 107 9.65 2.67 -6.35
C ASP A 107 8.35 3.37 -6.77
N GLY A 108 7.98 3.16 -8.03
CA GLY A 108 6.90 3.87 -8.69
C GLY A 108 5.52 3.48 -8.18
N GLY A 109 4.67 4.48 -8.07
CA GLY A 109 3.25 4.32 -7.84
C GLY A 109 2.46 4.45 -9.15
N THR A 110 1.57 5.43 -9.20
CA THR A 110 0.64 5.64 -10.33
C THR A 110 1.12 6.72 -11.31
N ALA A 111 2.33 7.26 -11.14
CA ALA A 111 2.81 8.42 -11.86
C ALA A 111 3.42 8.06 -13.22
N TYR A 112 2.86 8.63 -14.27
CA TYR A 112 3.43 8.66 -15.63
C TYR A 112 2.84 9.83 -16.41
N SER A 113 3.48 10.24 -17.48
CA SER A 113 2.95 11.32 -18.34
C SER A 113 1.61 10.91 -18.96
N GLY A 114 0.56 11.68 -18.69
CA GLY A 114 -0.81 11.41 -19.12
C GLY A 114 -1.67 10.73 -18.06
N ALA A 115 -1.12 10.29 -16.93
CA ALA A 115 -1.89 9.71 -15.82
C ALA A 115 -2.92 10.72 -15.28
N ILE A 116 -4.08 10.20 -14.92
CA ILE A 116 -5.13 10.98 -14.27
C ILE A 116 -5.11 10.67 -12.78
N ILE A 117 -4.71 11.65 -11.99
CA ILE A 117 -4.77 11.57 -10.54
C ILE A 117 -6.18 11.93 -10.10
N THR A 118 -6.80 11.03 -9.37
CA THR A 118 -8.18 11.18 -8.90
C THR A 118 -8.20 11.44 -7.40
N ARG A 119 -9.24 12.12 -6.94
CA ARG A 119 -9.49 12.36 -5.50
C ARG A 119 -9.90 11.10 -4.72
N PHE A 120 -10.06 9.98 -5.40
CA PHE A 120 -10.60 8.75 -4.80
C PHE A 120 -9.50 7.80 -4.28
N TYR A 121 -8.26 8.02 -4.69
CA TYR A 121 -7.11 7.20 -4.32
C TYR A 121 -6.08 8.02 -3.55
N ASP A 122 -5.07 7.34 -3.03
CA ASP A 122 -3.95 7.98 -2.35
C ASP A 122 -3.21 8.92 -3.31
N SER A 123 -2.65 9.97 -2.73
CA SER A 123 -1.85 10.98 -3.39
C SER A 123 -0.43 10.50 -3.77
N LEU A 124 -0.01 9.31 -3.35
CA LEU A 124 1.35 8.81 -3.57
C LEU A 124 1.65 8.63 -5.07
N LEU A 125 2.66 9.35 -5.55
CA LEU A 125 3.18 9.21 -6.91
C LEU A 125 4.38 8.26 -6.99
N GLU A 126 5.35 8.48 -6.10
CA GLU A 126 6.65 7.81 -6.16
C GLU A 126 7.29 7.75 -4.77
N LYS A 127 7.98 6.67 -4.45
CA LYS A 127 8.96 6.62 -3.36
C LYS A 127 10.35 6.80 -3.95
N VAL A 128 11.08 7.74 -3.42
CA VAL A 128 12.48 8.00 -3.79
C VAL A 128 13.36 7.63 -2.62
N THR A 129 14.29 6.72 -2.82
CA THR A 129 15.30 6.38 -1.81
C THR A 129 16.67 6.81 -2.31
N ALA A 130 17.37 7.64 -1.54
CA ALA A 130 18.72 8.08 -1.83
C ALA A 130 19.69 7.44 -0.84
N TRP A 131 20.65 6.68 -1.37
CA TRP A 131 21.74 6.08 -0.60
C TRP A 131 23.07 6.81 -0.84
N ALA A 132 23.88 6.97 0.21
CA ALA A 132 25.25 7.48 0.11
C ALA A 132 26.13 6.97 1.28
N PRO A 133 27.47 7.08 1.18
CA PRO A 133 28.37 6.66 2.26
C PRO A 133 28.20 7.44 3.56
N THR A 134 27.78 8.71 3.50
CA THR A 134 27.56 9.57 4.67
C THR A 134 26.16 10.16 4.72
N PRO A 135 25.62 10.51 5.91
CA PRO A 135 24.30 11.16 6.02
C PRO A 135 24.22 12.46 5.20
N LYS A 136 25.28 13.25 5.24
CA LYS A 136 25.35 14.53 4.49
C LYS A 136 25.23 14.31 2.98
N ASP A 137 25.91 13.29 2.46
CA ASP A 137 25.89 12.98 1.04
C ASP A 137 24.52 12.38 0.64
N ALA A 138 23.88 11.57 1.52
CA ALA A 138 22.54 11.04 1.29
C ALA A 138 21.52 12.20 1.19
N ILE A 139 21.57 13.18 2.11
CA ILE A 139 20.76 14.39 2.06
C ILE A 139 21.00 15.17 0.77
N SER A 140 22.27 15.38 0.41
CA SER A 140 22.66 16.12 -0.82
C SER A 140 22.16 15.42 -2.07
N ARG A 141 22.26 14.08 -2.10
CA ARG A 141 21.78 13.26 -3.21
C ARG A 141 20.27 13.28 -3.34
N MET A 142 19.55 13.24 -2.21
CA MET A 142 18.10 13.37 -2.20
C MET A 142 17.67 14.77 -2.67
N ASP A 143 18.30 15.85 -2.20
CA ASP A 143 18.00 17.23 -2.65
C ASP A 143 18.21 17.35 -4.17
N ARG A 144 19.31 16.79 -4.71
CA ARG A 144 19.53 16.73 -6.15
C ARG A 144 18.42 15.98 -6.88
N ALA A 145 18.06 14.77 -6.38
CA ALA A 145 17.04 13.96 -7.00
C ALA A 145 15.70 14.70 -7.05
N LEU A 146 15.27 15.30 -5.94
CA LEU A 146 14.01 16.04 -5.88
C LEU A 146 13.99 17.24 -6.85
N ARG A 147 15.11 17.92 -7.05
CA ARG A 147 15.22 19.02 -8.02
C ARG A 147 15.19 18.56 -9.47
N GLU A 148 15.62 17.32 -9.76
CA GLU A 148 15.56 16.74 -11.09
C GLU A 148 14.17 16.23 -11.45
N PHE A 149 13.31 15.95 -10.45
CA PHE A 149 11.93 15.59 -10.71
C PHE A 149 11.19 16.67 -11.46
N ARG A 150 10.46 16.25 -12.47
CA ARG A 150 9.59 17.12 -13.23
C ARG A 150 8.19 16.53 -13.30
N ILE A 151 7.33 17.02 -12.45
CA ILE A 151 5.92 16.67 -12.39
C ILE A 151 5.13 17.93 -12.68
N ARG A 152 4.21 17.85 -13.64
CA ARG A 152 3.37 18.98 -14.05
C ARG A 152 1.94 18.55 -14.22
N GLY A 153 1.03 19.50 -13.98
CA GLY A 153 -0.42 19.28 -14.08
C GLY A 153 -1.11 19.03 -12.74
N VAL A 154 -0.32 18.81 -11.70
CA VAL A 154 -0.77 18.68 -10.30
C VAL A 154 0.24 19.32 -9.36
N SER A 155 -0.21 19.80 -8.21
CA SER A 155 0.66 20.22 -7.10
C SER A 155 1.33 19.02 -6.48
N THR A 156 2.50 19.19 -5.89
CA THR A 156 3.23 18.12 -5.19
C THR A 156 3.88 18.65 -3.93
N ASN A 157 4.20 17.75 -3.00
CA ASN A 157 4.91 18.06 -1.77
C ASN A 157 6.42 18.28 -1.93
N ILE A 158 6.98 18.21 -3.14
CA ILE A 158 8.44 18.26 -3.39
C ILE A 158 9.08 19.50 -2.75
N SER A 159 8.49 20.68 -2.90
CA SER A 159 9.05 21.91 -2.35
C SER A 159 9.12 21.91 -0.82
N PHE A 160 8.15 21.31 -0.16
CA PHE A 160 8.15 21.11 1.28
C PHE A 160 9.28 20.16 1.71
N VAL A 161 9.43 19.03 1.03
CA VAL A 161 10.49 18.06 1.32
C VAL A 161 11.88 18.69 1.07
N GLU A 162 12.06 19.49 0.00
CA GLU A 162 13.29 20.24 -0.24
C GLU A 162 13.63 21.20 0.92
N ASN A 163 12.63 21.91 1.46
CA ASN A 163 12.83 22.79 2.62
C ASN A 163 13.21 22.01 3.88
N LEU A 164 12.54 20.89 4.11
CA LEU A 164 12.84 19.99 5.23
C LEU A 164 14.29 19.49 5.18
N LEU A 165 14.74 18.99 4.02
CA LEU A 165 16.12 18.51 3.84
C LEU A 165 17.18 19.61 4.02
N LYS A 166 16.83 20.87 3.75
CA LYS A 166 17.74 22.03 3.93
C LYS A 166 17.77 22.52 5.38
N HIS A 167 16.77 22.22 6.17
CA HIS A 167 16.62 22.74 7.51
C HIS A 167 17.76 22.26 8.42
N LYS A 168 18.29 23.18 9.27
CA LYS A 168 19.44 22.90 10.13
C LYS A 168 19.17 21.77 11.11
N LYS A 169 18.03 21.81 11.80
CA LYS A 169 17.65 20.76 12.76
C LYS A 169 17.63 19.38 12.13
N PHE A 170 17.12 19.27 10.88
CA PHE A 170 17.11 17.99 10.14
C PHE A 170 18.52 17.50 9.84
N LYS A 171 19.38 18.40 9.31
CA LYS A 171 20.79 18.06 9.00
C LYS A 171 21.62 17.66 10.21
N GLU A 172 21.31 18.21 11.36
CA GLU A 172 21.99 17.93 12.64
C GLU A 172 21.34 16.79 13.43
N ASN A 173 20.31 16.16 12.88
CA ASN A 173 19.53 15.10 13.54
C ASN A 173 18.92 15.55 14.88
N LYS A 174 18.51 16.86 14.97
CA LYS A 174 17.93 17.48 16.15
C LYS A 174 16.45 17.81 15.95
N TYR A 175 15.66 16.80 15.69
CA TYR A 175 14.22 16.94 15.47
C TYR A 175 13.44 15.94 16.34
N SER A 176 12.24 16.34 16.68
CA SER A 176 11.27 15.52 17.41
C SER A 176 10.03 15.26 16.55
N THR A 177 9.08 14.51 17.06
CA THR A 177 7.78 14.26 16.43
C THR A 177 7.00 15.55 16.13
N LYS A 178 7.29 16.65 16.84
CA LYS A 178 6.65 17.97 16.64
C LYS A 178 7.39 18.88 15.66
N PHE A 179 8.50 18.42 15.08
CA PHE A 179 9.38 19.27 14.28
C PHE A 179 8.65 20.00 13.14
N ILE A 180 7.77 19.32 12.43
CA ILE A 180 7.01 19.90 11.29
C ILE A 180 6.04 20.96 11.81
N ASP A 181 5.30 20.67 12.87
CA ASP A 181 4.27 21.55 13.41
C ASP A 181 4.88 22.84 14.01
N GLU A 182 6.09 22.73 14.59
CA GLU A 182 6.79 23.82 15.26
C GLU A 182 7.71 24.63 14.32
N THR A 183 7.75 24.30 13.03
CA THR A 183 8.69 24.92 12.08
C THR A 183 7.96 25.52 10.87
N PRO A 184 7.34 26.72 11.03
CA PRO A 184 6.59 27.37 9.94
C PRO A 184 7.43 27.70 8.70
N GLU A 185 8.75 27.81 8.86
CA GLU A 185 9.69 28.08 7.76
C GLU A 185 9.68 26.99 6.69
N LEU A 186 9.28 25.76 7.03
CA LEU A 186 9.15 24.65 6.09
C LEU A 186 8.11 24.93 5.00
N PHE A 187 7.14 25.80 5.29
CA PHE A 187 6.03 26.16 4.42
C PHE A 187 6.28 27.47 3.63
N GLN A 188 7.46 28.04 3.73
CA GLN A 188 7.84 29.23 2.96
C GLN A 188 8.47 28.80 1.64
N PHE A 189 7.71 28.87 0.56
CA PHE A 189 8.19 28.50 -0.77
C PHE A 189 8.55 29.75 -1.59
N SER A 190 9.72 29.72 -2.22
CA SER A 190 10.06 30.71 -3.22
C SER A 190 9.24 30.47 -4.49
N GLU A 191 8.61 31.53 -5.02
CA GLU A 191 7.92 31.42 -6.30
C GLU A 191 8.91 30.99 -7.39
N ARG A 192 8.72 29.80 -7.95
CA ARG A 192 9.48 29.37 -9.12
C ARG A 192 9.02 30.21 -10.32
N GLN A 193 9.91 30.98 -10.90
CA GLN A 193 9.67 31.70 -12.17
C GLN A 193 9.64 30.67 -13.32
N ASP A 194 8.50 30.01 -13.49
CA ASP A 194 8.33 28.97 -14.51
C ASP A 194 7.65 29.54 -15.76
N ARG A 195 8.42 29.67 -16.85
CA ARG A 195 7.87 30.06 -18.15
C ARG A 195 6.77 29.12 -18.65
N ALA A 196 6.84 27.85 -18.30
CA ALA A 196 5.84 26.87 -18.72
C ALA A 196 4.51 27.05 -17.96
N THR A 197 4.52 27.42 -16.69
CA THR A 197 3.29 27.78 -15.96
C THR A 197 2.62 28.99 -16.57
N LYS A 198 3.40 30.02 -16.97
CA LYS A 198 2.87 31.17 -17.70
C LYS A 198 2.25 30.78 -19.03
N LEU A 199 2.89 29.86 -19.78
CA LEU A 199 2.35 29.34 -21.04
C LEU A 199 1.10 28.50 -20.82
N LEU A 200 1.07 27.64 -19.78
CA LEU A 200 -0.11 26.84 -19.44
C LEU A 200 -1.29 27.71 -18.99
N ASN A 201 -1.04 28.75 -18.21
CA ASN A 201 -2.06 29.72 -17.83
C ASN A 201 -2.60 30.46 -19.07
N TYR A 202 -1.73 30.82 -20.02
CA TYR A 202 -2.16 31.39 -21.29
C TYR A 202 -3.02 30.42 -22.10
N ILE A 203 -2.56 29.17 -22.25
CA ILE A 203 -3.32 28.13 -22.95
C ILE A 203 -4.65 27.84 -22.25
N ALA A 204 -4.66 27.74 -20.93
CA ALA A 204 -5.89 27.54 -20.16
C ALA A 204 -6.87 28.68 -20.36
N THR A 205 -6.38 29.92 -20.28
CA THR A 205 -7.18 31.13 -20.53
C THR A 205 -7.78 31.12 -21.94
N VAL A 206 -6.97 30.80 -22.94
CA VAL A 206 -7.41 30.75 -24.34
C VAL A 206 -8.41 29.58 -24.54
N THR A 207 -8.21 28.44 -23.85
CA THR A 207 -9.10 27.27 -23.95
C THR A 207 -10.46 27.56 -23.29
N ILE A 208 -10.46 28.24 -22.14
CA ILE A 208 -11.68 28.56 -21.39
C ILE A 208 -12.43 29.74 -22.05
N GLN A 209 -11.71 30.77 -22.47
CA GLN A 209 -12.30 31.96 -23.08
C GLN A 209 -12.54 31.82 -24.59
N GLY A 210 -12.01 30.75 -25.19
CA GLY A 210 -12.18 30.44 -26.62
C GLY A 210 -11.25 31.24 -27.51
N HIS A 211 -10.25 30.59 -28.10
CA HIS A 211 -9.44 31.17 -29.17
C HIS A 211 -10.18 31.06 -30.50
N PRO A 212 -10.22 32.12 -31.34
CA PRO A 212 -10.97 32.10 -32.63
C PRO A 212 -10.57 30.94 -33.55
N GLU A 213 -9.32 30.51 -33.52
CA GLU A 213 -8.79 29.41 -34.37
C GLU A 213 -9.14 28.00 -33.87
N ILE A 214 -9.60 27.85 -32.61
CA ILE A 214 -9.88 26.52 -32.03
C ILE A 214 -11.37 26.16 -32.09
N LYS A 215 -12.25 27.08 -32.40
CA LYS A 215 -13.72 26.87 -32.42
C LYS A 215 -14.19 25.73 -33.33
N ASN A 216 -13.37 25.28 -34.26
CA ASN A 216 -13.74 24.26 -35.27
C ASN A 216 -13.05 22.90 -35.09
N HIS A 217 -12.25 22.68 -34.05
CA HIS A 217 -11.65 21.37 -33.83
C HIS A 217 -12.63 20.37 -33.22
N LYS A 218 -12.89 19.28 -33.91
CA LYS A 218 -13.66 18.13 -33.40
C LYS A 218 -12.99 17.60 -32.13
N LYS A 219 -13.79 17.45 -31.05
CA LYS A 219 -13.32 16.76 -29.85
C LYS A 219 -12.82 15.38 -30.21
N ILE A 220 -11.53 15.13 -30.00
CA ILE A 220 -10.95 13.81 -30.11
C ILE A 220 -11.62 12.95 -29.02
N LYS A 221 -12.35 11.93 -29.42
CA LYS A 221 -12.84 10.92 -28.48
C LYS A 221 -11.62 10.26 -27.86
N THR A 222 -11.41 10.46 -26.57
CA THR A 222 -10.44 9.67 -25.81
C THR A 222 -10.83 8.20 -25.97
N SER A 223 -9.95 7.41 -26.57
CA SER A 223 -10.16 5.98 -26.64
C SER A 223 -10.23 5.46 -25.21
N THR A 224 -11.38 4.93 -24.83
CA THR A 224 -11.48 4.10 -23.63
C THR A 224 -10.54 2.93 -23.83
N PHE A 225 -9.61 2.76 -22.88
CA PHE A 225 -8.68 1.64 -22.91
C PHE A 225 -9.51 0.38 -22.63
N GLU A 226 -9.93 -0.29 -23.70
CA GLU A 226 -10.54 -1.60 -23.58
C GLU A 226 -9.42 -2.61 -23.34
N PHE A 227 -9.41 -3.19 -22.14
CA PHE A 227 -8.60 -4.36 -21.87
C PHE A 227 -8.99 -5.46 -22.88
N ARG A 228 -8.15 -5.68 -23.88
CA ARG A 228 -8.33 -6.82 -24.80
C ARG A 228 -8.28 -8.10 -23.96
N ASN A 229 -9.39 -8.76 -23.86
CA ASN A 229 -9.51 -10.09 -23.29
C ASN A 229 -8.71 -11.09 -24.14
N LYS A 230 -7.42 -11.25 -23.87
CA LYS A 230 -6.77 -12.52 -24.15
C LYS A 230 -7.21 -13.48 -23.04
N ILE A 231 -8.40 -14.02 -23.18
CA ILE A 231 -8.77 -15.24 -22.50
C ILE A 231 -7.79 -16.28 -23.05
N LYS A 232 -6.84 -16.74 -22.25
CA LYS A 232 -6.16 -17.99 -22.54
C LYS A 232 -7.29 -19.02 -22.63
N ASN A 233 -7.39 -19.72 -23.75
CA ASN A 233 -8.27 -20.86 -23.86
C ASN A 233 -8.08 -21.72 -22.62
N LYS A 234 -9.17 -22.12 -21.98
CA LYS A 234 -9.21 -23.07 -20.89
C LYS A 234 -8.51 -24.37 -21.32
N GLU A 235 -7.21 -24.43 -21.25
CA GLU A 235 -6.56 -25.68 -20.89
C GLU A 235 -6.93 -25.85 -19.41
N GLU A 236 -7.58 -26.94 -19.10
CA GLU A 236 -8.05 -27.30 -17.77
C GLU A 236 -6.89 -27.17 -16.79
N ILE A 237 -6.80 -26.04 -16.10
CA ILE A 237 -5.93 -25.93 -14.94
C ILE A 237 -6.60 -26.84 -13.91
N SER A 238 -6.02 -28.01 -13.69
CA SER A 238 -6.41 -28.95 -12.66
C SER A 238 -6.08 -28.41 -11.26
N ALA A 239 -6.50 -27.18 -10.99
CA ALA A 239 -6.36 -26.60 -9.67
C ALA A 239 -7.40 -27.23 -8.74
N VAL A 240 -6.95 -27.72 -7.60
CA VAL A 240 -7.84 -28.23 -6.55
C VAL A 240 -8.75 -27.10 -6.10
N ASN A 241 -10.07 -27.29 -6.22
CA ASN A 241 -11.02 -26.29 -5.77
C ASN A 241 -11.18 -26.37 -4.23
N LEU A 242 -10.38 -25.59 -3.51
CA LEU A 242 -10.39 -25.54 -2.05
C LEU A 242 -11.73 -25.08 -1.48
N LYS A 243 -12.48 -24.24 -2.21
CA LYS A 243 -13.82 -23.83 -1.80
C LYS A 243 -14.79 -25.03 -1.79
N ASN A 244 -14.67 -25.94 -2.75
CA ASN A 244 -15.46 -27.16 -2.76
C ASN A 244 -15.07 -28.09 -1.59
N ILE A 245 -13.78 -28.22 -1.29
CA ILE A 245 -13.33 -29.00 -0.12
C ILE A 245 -13.89 -28.40 1.17
N LEU A 246 -13.82 -27.08 1.33
CA LEU A 246 -14.38 -26.41 2.51
C LEU A 246 -15.89 -26.68 2.65
N ASN A 247 -16.63 -26.57 1.56
CA ASN A 247 -18.09 -26.76 1.57
C ASN A 247 -18.52 -28.22 1.79
N SER A 248 -17.76 -29.17 1.26
CA SER A 248 -18.13 -30.61 1.35
C SER A 248 -17.56 -31.32 2.56
N SER A 249 -16.38 -30.93 3.02
CA SER A 249 -15.60 -31.68 4.01
C SER A 249 -15.15 -30.81 5.21
N GLY A 250 -15.49 -29.52 5.19
CA GLY A 250 -15.25 -28.57 6.28
C GLY A 250 -13.83 -28.04 6.39
N ALA A 251 -13.62 -27.14 7.35
CA ALA A 251 -12.38 -26.42 7.57
C ALA A 251 -11.18 -27.33 7.88
N LEU A 252 -11.41 -28.41 8.64
CA LEU A 252 -10.35 -29.36 9.00
C LEU A 252 -9.77 -30.07 7.77
N ALA A 253 -10.59 -30.36 6.75
CA ALA A 253 -10.12 -30.96 5.51
C ALA A 253 -9.23 -30.00 4.72
N VAL A 254 -9.57 -28.71 4.69
CA VAL A 254 -8.74 -27.66 4.10
C VAL A 254 -7.42 -27.51 4.85
N SER A 255 -7.46 -27.46 6.18
CA SER A 255 -6.26 -27.40 7.03
C SER A 255 -5.32 -28.58 6.77
N ASN A 256 -5.86 -29.82 6.74
CA ASN A 256 -5.07 -31.01 6.44
C ASN A 256 -4.50 -30.97 5.01
N TRP A 257 -5.26 -30.44 4.06
CA TRP A 257 -4.75 -30.26 2.70
C TRP A 257 -3.56 -29.29 2.68
N ILE A 258 -3.65 -28.14 3.39
CA ILE A 258 -2.56 -27.16 3.51
C ILE A 258 -1.31 -27.81 4.10
N LEU A 259 -1.43 -28.54 5.20
CA LEU A 259 -0.30 -29.21 5.88
C LEU A 259 0.43 -30.22 4.99
N ASN A 260 -0.25 -30.78 4.00
CA ASN A 260 0.31 -31.75 3.07
C ASN A 260 0.88 -31.12 1.79
N GLN A 261 0.78 -29.81 1.61
CA GLN A 261 1.34 -29.14 0.44
C GLN A 261 2.85 -29.04 0.54
N LYS A 262 3.50 -29.25 -0.61
CA LYS A 262 4.94 -29.05 -0.78
C LYS A 262 5.26 -27.80 -1.57
N GLN A 263 4.26 -27.22 -2.20
CA GLN A 263 4.39 -25.99 -2.99
C GLN A 263 3.96 -24.78 -2.17
N LEU A 264 4.57 -23.65 -2.46
CA LEU A 264 4.20 -22.36 -1.88
C LEU A 264 2.75 -22.01 -2.21
N LEU A 265 1.99 -21.66 -1.21
CA LEU A 265 0.62 -21.18 -1.35
C LEU A 265 0.59 -19.66 -1.28
N LEU A 266 -0.02 -19.01 -2.27
CA LEU A 266 -0.06 -17.57 -2.39
C LEU A 266 -1.45 -17.03 -2.03
N THR A 267 -1.48 -16.02 -1.17
CA THR A 267 -2.67 -15.19 -0.93
C THR A 267 -2.48 -13.84 -1.59
N ASP A 268 -3.40 -13.45 -2.46
CA ASP A 268 -3.43 -12.09 -3.00
C ASP A 268 -4.11 -11.14 -2.01
N THR A 269 -3.48 -10.00 -1.73
CA THR A 269 -4.00 -9.00 -0.79
C THR A 269 -4.32 -7.66 -1.47
N THR A 270 -4.31 -7.60 -2.79
CA THR A 270 -4.54 -6.38 -3.57
C THR A 270 -5.84 -5.67 -3.16
N MET A 271 -6.91 -6.45 -2.94
CA MET A 271 -8.23 -5.92 -2.60
C MET A 271 -8.41 -5.58 -1.12
N ARG A 272 -7.42 -5.83 -0.27
CA ARG A 272 -7.43 -5.46 1.16
C ARG A 272 -6.19 -4.66 1.52
N ASP A 273 -5.07 -5.30 1.82
CA ASP A 273 -3.86 -4.62 2.31
C ASP A 273 -3.14 -3.83 1.21
N GLY A 274 -3.11 -4.36 0.01
CA GLY A 274 -2.48 -3.68 -1.11
C GLY A 274 -3.01 -2.28 -1.32
N HIS A 275 -4.33 -2.11 -1.44
CA HIS A 275 -4.88 -0.76 -1.57
C HIS A 275 -4.97 0.00 -0.24
N GLN A 276 -5.01 -0.69 0.90
CA GLN A 276 -4.91 -0.04 2.20
C GLN A 276 -3.57 0.67 2.36
N SER A 277 -2.49 0.02 1.99
CA SER A 277 -1.12 0.52 2.17
C SER A 277 -0.67 1.50 1.07
N LEU A 278 -1.19 1.36 -0.16
CA LEU A 278 -0.71 2.11 -1.31
C LEU A 278 -1.71 3.15 -1.84
N LEU A 279 -2.99 3.00 -1.55
CA LEU A 279 -4.06 3.84 -2.11
C LEU A 279 -4.97 4.41 -1.03
N ALA A 280 -4.48 4.59 0.19
CA ALA A 280 -5.24 5.06 1.36
C ALA A 280 -6.60 4.34 1.52
N THR A 281 -6.67 3.07 1.16
CA THR A 281 -7.87 2.23 1.18
C THR A 281 -8.99 2.75 0.24
N ARG A 282 -8.67 3.51 -0.80
CA ARG A 282 -9.65 4.20 -1.66
C ARG A 282 -10.10 3.41 -2.89
N MET A 283 -9.74 2.10 -3.04
CA MET A 283 -10.25 1.28 -4.13
C MET A 283 -11.77 1.08 -3.99
N ARG A 284 -12.51 1.45 -5.03
CA ARG A 284 -13.98 1.36 -5.03
C ARG A 284 -14.45 -0.07 -5.35
N SER A 285 -15.63 -0.42 -4.89
CA SER A 285 -16.23 -1.74 -5.17
C SER A 285 -16.32 -2.00 -6.68
N ILE A 286 -16.69 -1.01 -7.47
CA ILE A 286 -16.79 -1.13 -8.93
C ILE A 286 -15.45 -1.51 -9.59
N ASP A 287 -14.34 -1.03 -9.05
CA ASP A 287 -13.00 -1.32 -9.60
C ASP A 287 -12.56 -2.74 -9.24
N MET A 288 -12.87 -3.20 -8.02
CA MET A 288 -12.66 -4.59 -7.60
C MET A 288 -13.52 -5.56 -8.43
N LEU A 289 -14.78 -5.25 -8.64
CA LEU A 289 -15.72 -6.10 -9.38
C LEU A 289 -15.36 -6.25 -10.86
N LYS A 290 -14.73 -5.24 -11.47
CA LYS A 290 -14.24 -5.32 -12.86
C LYS A 290 -13.17 -6.38 -13.08
N VAL A 291 -12.41 -6.70 -12.03
CA VAL A 291 -11.32 -7.68 -12.11
C VAL A 291 -11.64 -9.00 -11.42
N ALA A 292 -12.67 -9.04 -10.57
CA ALA A 292 -13.02 -10.19 -9.76
C ALA A 292 -13.27 -11.49 -10.56
N ASP A 293 -13.95 -11.40 -11.70
CA ASP A 293 -14.17 -12.55 -12.59
C ASP A 293 -12.85 -13.16 -13.09
N ARG A 294 -11.81 -12.34 -13.24
CA ARG A 294 -10.48 -12.81 -13.68
C ARG A 294 -9.73 -13.51 -12.54
N TYR A 295 -9.88 -13.06 -11.32
CA TYR A 295 -9.36 -13.80 -10.15
C TYR A 295 -9.95 -15.20 -10.11
N ASN A 296 -11.27 -15.32 -10.23
CA ASN A 296 -11.95 -16.61 -10.22
C ASN A 296 -11.55 -17.53 -11.38
N ASN A 297 -11.33 -16.97 -12.58
CA ASN A 297 -11.15 -17.77 -13.79
C ASN A 297 -9.67 -17.99 -14.15
N ASN A 298 -8.80 -17.04 -13.88
CA ASN A 298 -7.41 -17.06 -14.35
C ASN A 298 -6.39 -17.26 -13.23
N LEU A 299 -6.80 -17.12 -11.96
CA LEU A 299 -5.93 -17.23 -10.79
C LEU A 299 -6.45 -18.30 -9.81
N ALA A 300 -6.95 -19.41 -10.35
CA ALA A 300 -7.48 -20.52 -9.58
C ALA A 300 -6.42 -21.21 -8.68
N GLU A 301 -5.14 -20.95 -8.93
CA GLU A 301 -4.00 -21.47 -8.16
C GLU A 301 -3.76 -20.70 -6.86
N LEU A 302 -4.36 -19.51 -6.69
CA LEU A 302 -4.26 -18.78 -5.44
C LEU A 302 -4.92 -19.57 -4.30
N PHE A 303 -4.24 -19.63 -3.17
CA PHE A 303 -4.82 -20.17 -1.95
C PHE A 303 -6.05 -19.38 -1.54
N SER A 304 -5.94 -18.04 -1.48
CA SER A 304 -7.05 -17.17 -1.12
C SER A 304 -6.87 -15.76 -1.69
N VAL A 305 -7.96 -14.99 -1.69
CA VAL A 305 -7.95 -13.55 -1.98
C VAL A 305 -8.41 -12.81 -0.72
N GLU A 306 -7.50 -12.06 -0.09
CA GLU A 306 -7.85 -11.21 1.04
C GLU A 306 -8.46 -9.90 0.50
N CYS A 307 -9.76 -9.74 0.67
CA CYS A 307 -10.54 -8.69 0.05
C CYS A 307 -11.39 -7.85 1.02
N TRP A 308 -11.36 -8.18 2.32
CA TRP A 308 -12.26 -7.58 3.28
C TRP A 308 -11.66 -7.48 4.69
N GLY A 309 -12.32 -6.73 5.59
CA GLY A 309 -11.83 -6.50 6.95
C GLY A 309 -10.81 -5.36 7.04
N GLY A 310 -10.21 -5.19 8.22
CA GLY A 310 -9.30 -4.09 8.48
C GLY A 310 -9.91 -2.72 8.14
N ALA A 311 -9.10 -1.80 7.62
CA ALA A 311 -9.55 -0.47 7.24
C ALA A 311 -10.47 -0.46 6.02
N THR A 312 -10.50 -1.52 5.21
CA THR A 312 -11.40 -1.55 4.02
C THR A 312 -12.87 -1.48 4.39
N PHE A 313 -13.25 -2.03 5.54
CA PHE A 313 -14.62 -1.95 6.05
C PHE A 313 -15.00 -0.50 6.37
N ASP A 314 -14.21 0.14 7.22
CA ASP A 314 -14.47 1.49 7.71
C ASP A 314 -14.39 2.54 6.59
N VAL A 315 -13.36 2.47 5.74
CA VAL A 315 -13.16 3.43 4.65
C VAL A 315 -14.25 3.32 3.58
N ALA A 316 -14.69 2.10 3.25
CA ALA A 316 -15.83 1.93 2.35
C ALA A 316 -17.05 2.69 2.87
N TYR A 317 -17.35 2.56 4.14
CA TYR A 317 -18.48 3.21 4.77
C TYR A 317 -18.30 4.73 4.90
N ARG A 318 -17.20 5.17 5.53
CA ARG A 318 -16.99 6.59 5.86
C ARG A 318 -16.66 7.45 4.65
N PHE A 319 -15.78 6.98 3.79
CA PHE A 319 -15.21 7.82 2.72
C PHE A 319 -15.79 7.52 1.34
N LEU A 320 -15.94 6.25 0.99
CA LEU A 320 -16.45 5.88 -0.33
C LEU A 320 -17.98 5.91 -0.41
N LYS A 321 -18.65 5.98 0.75
CA LYS A 321 -20.12 5.91 0.84
C LYS A 321 -20.69 4.63 0.23
N GLU A 322 -19.94 3.54 0.35
CA GLU A 322 -20.32 2.21 -0.10
C GLU A 322 -20.63 1.31 1.09
N CYS A 323 -21.56 0.37 0.92
CA CYS A 323 -21.86 -0.63 1.93
C CYS A 323 -20.82 -1.74 1.90
N PRO A 324 -19.98 -1.93 2.94
CA PRO A 324 -18.96 -2.98 2.96
C PRO A 324 -19.55 -4.40 2.88
N TRP A 325 -20.72 -4.64 3.43
CA TRP A 325 -21.42 -5.90 3.35
C TRP A 325 -21.92 -6.20 1.93
N GLN A 326 -22.40 -5.18 1.21
CA GLN A 326 -22.78 -5.34 -0.20
C GLN A 326 -21.55 -5.64 -1.05
N ARG A 327 -20.44 -4.94 -0.80
CA ARG A 327 -19.15 -5.24 -1.46
C ARG A 327 -18.76 -6.71 -1.30
N LEU A 328 -18.87 -7.25 -0.09
CA LEU A 328 -18.54 -8.66 0.16
C LEU A 328 -19.45 -9.62 -0.60
N ARG A 329 -20.76 -9.38 -0.59
CA ARG A 329 -21.73 -10.19 -1.35
C ARG A 329 -21.43 -10.17 -2.84
N ASP A 330 -21.15 -9.00 -3.39
CA ASP A 330 -20.87 -8.83 -4.82
C ASP A 330 -19.55 -9.52 -5.21
N LEU A 331 -18.51 -9.40 -4.39
CA LEU A 331 -17.24 -10.11 -4.60
C LEU A 331 -17.43 -11.62 -4.52
N ARG A 332 -18.20 -12.12 -3.53
CA ARG A 332 -18.50 -13.55 -3.42
C ARG A 332 -19.24 -14.07 -4.65
N ASN A 333 -20.20 -13.31 -5.16
CA ASN A 333 -20.94 -13.69 -6.37
C ASN A 333 -20.03 -13.75 -7.61
N LYS A 334 -19.03 -12.88 -7.67
CA LYS A 334 -18.05 -12.84 -8.78
C LYS A 334 -16.93 -13.87 -8.66
N MET A 335 -16.61 -14.30 -7.45
CA MET A 335 -15.54 -15.27 -7.16
C MET A 335 -16.08 -16.49 -6.39
N PRO A 336 -17.03 -17.27 -6.96
CA PRO A 336 -17.69 -18.37 -6.25
C PRO A 336 -16.74 -19.51 -5.87
N ASN A 337 -15.66 -19.70 -6.64
CA ASN A 337 -14.73 -20.83 -6.47
C ASN A 337 -13.46 -20.48 -5.68
N THR A 338 -13.26 -19.21 -5.35
CA THR A 338 -12.07 -18.71 -4.66
C THR A 338 -12.33 -18.61 -3.16
N LEU A 339 -11.37 -18.99 -2.31
CA LEU A 339 -11.44 -18.70 -0.88
C LEU A 339 -11.29 -17.19 -0.65
N LEU A 340 -12.30 -16.56 -0.06
CA LEU A 340 -12.25 -15.17 0.34
C LEU A 340 -11.76 -15.03 1.77
N GLN A 341 -10.77 -14.18 1.96
CA GLN A 341 -10.12 -13.94 3.24
C GLN A 341 -10.41 -12.55 3.76
N MET A 342 -10.46 -12.41 5.08
CA MET A 342 -10.53 -11.11 5.76
C MET A 342 -9.48 -10.98 6.85
N LEU A 343 -9.12 -9.73 7.17
CA LEU A 343 -8.38 -9.38 8.38
C LEU A 343 -9.36 -9.06 9.52
N LEU A 344 -9.22 -9.76 10.63
CA LEU A 344 -9.98 -9.58 11.86
C LEU A 344 -9.03 -9.15 13.00
N ARG A 345 -9.28 -8.00 13.61
CA ARG A 345 -8.41 -7.42 14.65
C ARG A 345 -8.77 -7.89 16.06
N GLY A 346 -8.73 -9.18 16.31
CA GLY A 346 -9.06 -9.74 17.62
C GLY A 346 -10.37 -9.15 18.19
N SER A 347 -10.35 -8.73 19.43
CA SER A 347 -11.50 -8.09 20.10
C SER A 347 -11.96 -6.77 19.49
N ASN A 348 -11.16 -6.16 18.63
CA ASN A 348 -11.52 -4.93 17.93
C ASN A 348 -12.35 -5.18 16.65
N GLY A 349 -12.51 -6.43 16.23
CA GLY A 349 -13.23 -6.78 15.00
C GLY A 349 -12.60 -6.10 13.77
N VAL A 350 -13.29 -5.11 13.22
CA VAL A 350 -12.76 -4.24 12.15
C VAL A 350 -12.61 -2.78 12.60
N GLY A 351 -12.81 -2.50 13.89
CA GLY A 351 -12.72 -1.18 14.50
C GLY A 351 -11.35 -0.85 15.11
N TYR A 352 -11.34 0.16 15.97
CA TYR A 352 -10.14 0.72 16.59
C TYR A 352 -10.18 0.64 18.14
N THR A 353 -11.25 0.09 18.68
CA THR A 353 -11.45 -0.12 20.12
C THR A 353 -12.01 -1.52 20.35
N ASN A 354 -11.85 -2.06 21.55
CA ASN A 354 -12.43 -3.35 21.89
C ASN A 354 -13.95 -3.28 21.89
N TYR A 355 -14.56 -4.27 21.30
CA TYR A 355 -16.01 -4.47 21.31
C TYR A 355 -16.40 -5.59 22.29
N PRO A 356 -17.66 -5.58 22.79
CA PRO A 356 -18.17 -6.67 23.60
C PRO A 356 -18.14 -8.01 22.87
N ASP A 357 -17.97 -9.09 23.63
CA ASP A 357 -17.83 -10.45 23.09
C ASP A 357 -19.00 -10.88 22.20
N ASN A 358 -20.21 -10.52 22.56
CA ASN A 358 -21.42 -10.82 21.78
C ASN A 358 -21.41 -10.13 20.41
N TYR A 359 -20.86 -8.90 20.34
CA TYR A 359 -20.71 -8.19 19.07
C TYR A 359 -19.68 -8.90 18.17
N VAL A 360 -18.52 -9.27 18.71
CA VAL A 360 -17.48 -9.97 17.95
C VAL A 360 -18.00 -11.30 17.39
N LYS A 361 -18.67 -12.10 18.23
CA LYS A 361 -19.31 -13.34 17.81
C LYS A 361 -20.33 -13.13 16.70
N TYR A 362 -21.23 -12.18 16.86
CA TYR A 362 -22.23 -11.84 15.86
C TYR A 362 -21.61 -11.38 14.54
N PHE A 363 -20.59 -10.51 14.62
CA PHE A 363 -19.89 -10.00 13.45
C PHE A 363 -19.18 -11.12 12.66
N VAL A 364 -18.49 -12.03 13.36
CA VAL A 364 -17.78 -13.16 12.75
C VAL A 364 -18.78 -14.09 12.04
N ASN A 365 -19.87 -14.44 12.71
CA ASN A 365 -20.92 -15.27 12.11
C ASN A 365 -21.49 -14.64 10.84
N LEU A 366 -21.85 -13.37 10.90
CA LEU A 366 -22.40 -12.65 9.74
C LEU A 366 -21.38 -12.54 8.60
N ALA A 367 -20.10 -12.37 8.90
CA ALA A 367 -19.04 -12.33 7.88
C ALA A 367 -18.89 -13.69 7.18
N ALA A 368 -18.92 -14.79 7.95
CA ALA A 368 -18.88 -16.15 7.42
C ALA A 368 -20.10 -16.44 6.53
N GLU A 369 -21.30 -16.12 6.99
CA GLU A 369 -22.55 -16.28 6.23
C GLU A 369 -22.56 -15.44 4.96
N THR A 370 -21.98 -14.21 5.01
CA THR A 370 -21.93 -13.31 3.86
C THR A 370 -20.91 -13.76 2.81
N GLY A 371 -19.93 -14.60 3.17
CA GLY A 371 -19.05 -15.21 2.19
C GLY A 371 -17.57 -15.25 2.51
N ILE A 372 -17.15 -14.91 3.71
CA ILE A 372 -15.76 -15.10 4.15
C ILE A 372 -15.51 -16.57 4.44
N ASP A 373 -14.39 -17.09 3.98
CA ASP A 373 -13.96 -18.47 4.14
C ASP A 373 -12.76 -18.62 5.06
N VAL A 374 -11.88 -17.59 5.07
CA VAL A 374 -10.63 -17.59 5.84
C VAL A 374 -10.57 -16.32 6.67
N PHE A 375 -10.36 -16.47 7.96
CA PHE A 375 -10.20 -15.36 8.89
C PHE A 375 -8.75 -15.28 9.33
N ARG A 376 -8.08 -14.19 8.99
CA ARG A 376 -6.75 -13.87 9.49
C ARG A 376 -6.91 -13.04 10.76
N VAL A 377 -6.91 -13.71 11.89
CA VAL A 377 -7.01 -13.04 13.20
C VAL A 377 -5.67 -12.38 13.51
N PHE A 378 -5.71 -11.11 13.89
CA PHE A 378 -4.56 -10.27 14.15
C PHE A 378 -4.71 -9.52 15.47
N ASP A 379 -3.60 -9.36 16.16
CA ASP A 379 -3.44 -8.45 17.29
C ASP A 379 -2.09 -7.74 17.19
N SER A 380 -2.04 -6.43 17.48
CA SER A 380 -0.82 -5.63 17.35
C SER A 380 0.34 -6.11 18.22
N LEU A 381 0.02 -6.67 19.38
CA LEU A 381 0.99 -7.25 20.30
C LEU A 381 1.18 -8.76 20.10
N ASN A 382 0.46 -9.34 19.14
CA ASN A 382 0.38 -10.79 18.97
C ASN A 382 -0.03 -11.52 20.27
N TRP A 383 -0.86 -10.88 21.07
CA TRP A 383 -1.31 -11.39 22.35
C TRP A 383 -2.48 -12.36 22.16
N VAL A 384 -2.20 -13.64 22.37
CA VAL A 384 -3.14 -14.74 22.07
C VAL A 384 -4.45 -14.61 22.84
N GLU A 385 -4.41 -14.15 24.10
CA GLU A 385 -5.60 -13.99 24.93
C GLU A 385 -6.60 -13.00 24.32
N ASN A 386 -6.09 -11.91 23.69
CA ASN A 386 -6.93 -10.94 23.00
C ASN A 386 -7.50 -11.46 21.68
N MET A 387 -6.86 -12.46 21.07
CA MET A 387 -7.32 -13.10 19.84
C MET A 387 -8.26 -14.28 20.09
N LYS A 388 -8.23 -14.89 21.29
CA LYS A 388 -8.87 -16.17 21.62
C LYS A 388 -10.36 -16.17 21.27
N LEU A 389 -11.10 -15.17 21.74
CA LEU A 389 -12.54 -15.06 21.47
C LEU A 389 -12.85 -15.06 19.96
N SER A 390 -12.09 -14.30 19.19
CA SER A 390 -12.27 -14.23 17.73
C SER A 390 -11.95 -15.56 17.06
N MET A 391 -10.89 -16.25 17.49
CA MET A 391 -10.53 -17.56 16.98
C MET A 391 -11.61 -18.61 17.29
N GLU A 392 -12.09 -18.66 18.54
CA GLU A 392 -13.19 -19.54 18.95
C GLU A 392 -14.46 -19.26 18.13
N SER A 393 -14.80 -17.96 17.96
CA SER A 393 -15.96 -17.56 17.17
C SER A 393 -15.85 -17.99 15.69
N VAL A 394 -14.64 -17.96 15.11
CA VAL A 394 -14.41 -18.45 13.75
C VAL A 394 -14.60 -19.98 13.69
N LEU A 395 -14.03 -20.73 14.62
CA LEU A 395 -14.19 -22.17 14.69
C LEU A 395 -15.67 -22.59 14.80
N ASP A 396 -16.47 -21.83 15.56
CA ASP A 396 -17.92 -22.06 15.70
C ASP A 396 -18.67 -21.90 14.37
N THR A 397 -18.14 -21.13 13.41
CA THR A 397 -18.73 -20.98 12.06
C THR A 397 -18.39 -22.13 11.11
N GLY A 398 -17.46 -22.99 11.47
CA GLY A 398 -16.96 -24.04 10.58
C GLY A 398 -16.01 -23.56 9.47
N LYS A 399 -15.45 -22.35 9.64
CA LYS A 399 -14.48 -21.73 8.72
C LYS A 399 -13.07 -21.82 9.28
#